data_2a57cd9f19119f97c91905058cfe7e21
#
_entry.id   2a57cd9f19119f97c91905058cfe7e21
#
_cell.length_a   1.000
_cell.length_b   1.000
_cell.length_c   1.000
_cell.angle_alpha   90.00
_cell.angle_beta   90.00
_cell.angle_gamma   90.00
#
_symmetry.space_group_name_H-M   'P 1'
#
loop_
_entity.id
_entity.type
_entity.pdbx_description
1 polymer ?
#
loop_
_entity_poly.entity_id
_entity_poly.type
_entity_poly.pdbx_seq_one_letter_code
_entity_poly.pdbx_strand_id
1 'polypeptide(L)'
;MFEVIKQGLETSVQDYPGRVGYLNQGFPPSGPMDSWSFRLANLLVGNEESFAALECQYTGPTLKFEKDHVIAVCGADMQPKINGNSIPMWESVLIKSGQTLEMGFTVSGARSYVSFAGGIESEKWLNSQSTFHKAGVGGIDGHALKDGQRIPLGQANGKIGRKIRTDSIPEISNSGIWEIEVVRGPNDDWLDDEGYDTFLKAEWKLQARSDRTGFRLDGPTLSFTEKATNKSPEHGYEPSNIIDQGYPIGGINLAGQTPIILVNDGPSMGGFI
;
A
#
# COMPACT_ATOMS: atom_id res chain seq x y z
N MET A 1 10.49 15.84 15.94
CA MET A 1 10.75 15.71 14.48
C MET A 1 11.91 14.76 14.25
N PHE A 2 12.03 14.23 13.04
CA PHE A 2 13.17 13.47 12.57
C PHE A 2 13.71 14.04 11.26
N GLU A 3 14.98 13.76 10.97
CA GLU A 3 15.66 14.03 9.71
C GLU A 3 15.77 12.73 8.90
N VAL A 4 15.48 12.77 7.62
CA VAL A 4 15.66 11.66 6.68
C VAL A 4 17.11 11.62 6.24
N ILE A 5 17.89 10.69 6.78
CA ILE A 5 19.29 10.49 6.39
C ILE A 5 19.38 9.71 5.09
N LYS A 6 18.46 8.72 4.92
CA LYS A 6 18.30 7.93 3.71
C LYS A 6 16.82 7.62 3.52
N GLN A 7 16.29 7.90 2.34
CA GLN A 7 14.86 7.84 2.06
C GLN A 7 14.29 6.41 1.93
N GLY A 8 15.11 5.40 1.66
CA GLY A 8 14.66 4.08 1.24
C GLY A 8 14.30 4.04 -0.24
N LEU A 9 13.62 2.98 -0.68
CA LEU A 9 13.20 2.85 -2.08
C LEU A 9 11.98 3.74 -2.37
N GLU A 10 10.92 3.55 -1.59
CA GLU A 10 9.70 4.37 -1.62
C GLU A 10 9.13 4.43 -0.21
N THR A 11 9.33 5.55 0.46
CA THR A 11 8.79 5.81 1.79
C THR A 11 7.87 7.01 1.70
N SER A 12 6.58 6.81 2.02
CA SER A 12 5.58 7.86 1.92
C SER A 12 4.73 7.97 3.19
N VAL A 13 4.16 9.16 3.40
CA VAL A 13 3.18 9.37 4.47
C VAL A 13 1.84 8.85 4.02
N GLN A 14 1.21 8.03 4.85
CA GLN A 14 -0.16 7.56 4.67
C GLN A 14 -0.96 7.77 5.94
N ASP A 15 -2.28 7.93 5.83
CA ASP A 15 -3.24 7.94 6.93
C ASP A 15 -4.40 6.98 6.65
N TYR A 16 -5.16 6.61 7.67
CA TYR A 16 -6.28 5.68 7.53
C TYR A 16 -7.61 6.41 7.80
N PRO A 17 -8.64 6.21 6.98
CA PRO A 17 -8.73 5.31 5.81
C PRO A 17 -8.22 5.94 4.50
N GLY A 18 -7.53 7.06 4.54
CA GLY A 18 -7.11 7.82 3.37
C GLY A 18 -8.19 8.82 2.93
N ARG A 19 -8.15 9.22 1.67
CA ARG A 19 -8.97 10.29 1.05
C ARG A 19 -10.33 9.76 0.60
N VAL A 20 -11.20 9.43 1.55
CA VAL A 20 -12.54 8.88 1.26
C VAL A 20 -13.51 9.96 0.80
N GLY A 21 -14.36 9.66 -0.18
CA GLY A 21 -15.45 10.51 -0.65
C GLY A 21 -15.16 11.36 -1.88
N TYR A 22 -14.00 11.16 -2.52
CA TYR A 22 -13.56 11.98 -3.67
C TYR A 22 -13.39 11.21 -4.98
N LEU A 23 -13.86 9.96 -5.05
CA LEU A 23 -13.81 9.15 -6.27
C LEU A 23 -14.56 9.80 -7.43
N ASN A 24 -15.68 10.47 -7.16
CA ASN A 24 -16.45 11.21 -8.16
C ASN A 24 -15.72 12.44 -8.74
N GLN A 25 -14.61 12.83 -8.13
CA GLN A 25 -13.71 13.88 -8.61
C GLN A 25 -12.42 13.33 -9.23
N GLY A 26 -12.33 12.00 -9.36
CA GLY A 26 -11.18 11.29 -9.91
C GLY A 26 -10.03 11.06 -8.94
N PHE A 27 -10.21 11.33 -7.63
CA PHE A 27 -9.18 11.11 -6.63
C PHE A 27 -9.39 9.79 -5.89
N PRO A 28 -8.42 8.85 -5.99
CA PRO A 28 -8.46 7.62 -5.23
C PRO A 28 -8.25 7.88 -3.74
N PRO A 29 -8.67 6.95 -2.87
CA PRO A 29 -8.53 7.13 -1.43
C PRO A 29 -7.08 7.16 -0.96
N SER A 30 -6.14 6.55 -1.68
CA SER A 30 -4.79 6.31 -1.19
C SER A 30 -4.81 5.57 0.16
N GLY A 31 -4.04 6.00 1.14
CA GLY A 31 -3.96 5.30 2.43
C GLY A 31 -3.05 4.08 2.39
N PRO A 32 -2.92 3.35 3.51
CA PRO A 32 -1.99 2.24 3.61
C PRO A 32 -2.46 1.03 2.78
N MET A 33 -1.52 0.39 2.07
CA MET A 33 -1.79 -0.83 1.28
C MET A 33 -2.15 -2.02 2.16
N ASP A 34 -1.50 -2.15 3.32
CA ASP A 34 -1.88 -3.09 4.38
C ASP A 34 -2.44 -2.28 5.56
N SER A 35 -3.75 -2.08 5.53
CA SER A 35 -4.44 -1.30 6.56
C SER A 35 -4.41 -1.96 7.93
N TRP A 36 -4.29 -3.28 7.99
CA TRP A 36 -4.23 -4.00 9.28
C TRP A 36 -2.92 -3.70 10.01
N SER A 37 -1.78 -3.93 9.36
CA SER A 37 -0.47 -3.65 9.95
C SER A 37 -0.29 -2.16 10.30
N PHE A 38 -0.79 -1.27 9.45
CA PHE A 38 -0.76 0.18 9.69
C PHE A 38 -1.52 0.59 10.95
N ARG A 39 -2.76 0.12 11.09
CA ARG A 39 -3.62 0.42 12.24
C ARG A 39 -3.02 -0.11 13.54
N LEU A 40 -2.51 -1.34 13.51
CA LEU A 40 -1.83 -1.94 14.67
C LEU A 40 -0.58 -1.17 15.09
N ALA A 41 0.20 -0.67 14.14
CA ALA A 41 1.37 0.18 14.45
C ALA A 41 0.95 1.47 15.18
N ASN A 42 -0.13 2.11 14.74
CA ASN A 42 -0.67 3.31 15.41
C ASN A 42 -1.18 2.99 16.82
N LEU A 43 -1.96 1.92 16.99
CA LEU A 43 -2.47 1.50 18.30
C LEU A 43 -1.34 1.18 19.28
N LEU A 44 -0.24 0.61 18.82
CA LEU A 44 0.93 0.29 19.67
C LEU A 44 1.54 1.53 20.30
N VAL A 45 1.70 2.60 19.55
CA VAL A 45 2.27 3.86 20.09
C VAL A 45 1.24 4.69 20.85
N GLY A 46 -0.03 4.27 20.87
CA GLY A 46 -1.11 4.95 21.60
C GLY A 46 -1.88 5.98 20.78
N ASN A 47 -1.74 5.97 19.48
CA ASN A 47 -2.51 6.79 18.54
C ASN A 47 -3.89 6.20 18.28
N GLU A 48 -4.78 7.03 17.72
CA GLU A 48 -5.92 6.54 16.96
C GLU A 48 -5.44 5.89 15.66
N GLU A 49 -6.20 4.96 15.13
CA GLU A 49 -5.87 4.19 13.92
C GLU A 49 -5.66 5.08 12.68
N SER A 50 -6.28 6.27 12.67
CA SER A 50 -6.28 7.22 11.58
C SER A 50 -5.03 8.12 11.48
N PHE A 51 -4.16 8.10 12.49
CA PHE A 51 -3.01 8.99 12.51
C PHE A 51 -2.02 8.67 11.38
N ALA A 52 -1.44 9.75 10.82
CA ALA A 52 -0.47 9.61 9.74
C ALA A 52 0.83 8.94 10.21
N ALA A 53 1.31 8.00 9.42
CA ALA A 53 2.52 7.22 9.64
C ALA A 53 3.26 6.99 8.33
N LEU A 54 4.44 6.38 8.37
CA LEU A 54 5.20 6.02 7.15
C LEU A 54 4.78 4.63 6.66
N GLU A 55 4.56 4.52 5.35
CA GLU A 55 4.57 3.27 4.60
C GLU A 55 5.92 3.18 3.86
N CYS A 56 6.63 2.07 4.05
CA CYS A 56 7.94 1.79 3.46
C CYS A 56 7.83 0.57 2.54
N GLN A 57 8.33 0.66 1.31
CA GLN A 57 8.27 -0.42 0.33
C GLN A 57 9.66 -1.01 0.07
N TYR A 58 9.79 -2.33 0.23
CA TYR A 58 10.98 -3.18 0.01
C TYR A 58 12.26 -2.76 0.74
N THR A 59 12.62 -1.48 0.72
CA THR A 59 13.78 -0.94 1.43
C THR A 59 13.34 0.27 2.23
N GLY A 60 13.48 0.20 3.54
CA GLY A 60 13.05 1.28 4.43
C GLY A 60 14.07 2.39 4.58
N PRO A 61 13.68 3.47 5.27
CA PRO A 61 14.49 4.66 5.46
C PRO A 61 15.51 4.52 6.61
N THR A 62 16.43 5.47 6.67
CA THR A 62 17.25 5.77 7.85
C THR A 62 16.83 7.15 8.38
N LEU A 63 16.33 7.19 9.63
CA LEU A 63 15.73 8.38 10.23
C LEU A 63 16.45 8.76 11.51
N LYS A 64 16.96 9.99 11.61
CA LYS A 64 17.62 10.50 12.82
C LYS A 64 16.66 11.36 13.64
N PHE A 65 16.48 11.01 14.90
CA PHE A 65 15.54 11.69 15.80
C PHE A 65 16.18 12.84 16.56
N GLU A 66 15.48 13.97 16.65
CA GLU A 66 15.94 15.16 17.38
C GLU A 66 15.46 15.20 18.82
N LYS A 67 14.42 14.44 19.15
CA LYS A 67 13.84 14.32 20.51
C LYS A 67 13.49 12.88 20.78
N ASP A 68 13.38 12.53 22.05
CA ASP A 68 12.84 11.24 22.47
C ASP A 68 11.44 11.03 21.89
N HIS A 69 11.19 9.82 21.37
CA HIS A 69 9.91 9.48 20.78
C HIS A 69 9.58 8.00 20.95
N VAL A 70 8.28 7.68 21.04
CA VAL A 70 7.84 6.28 21.02
C VAL A 70 7.45 5.94 19.59
N ILE A 71 8.00 4.83 19.10
CA ILE A 71 7.76 4.31 17.74
C ILE A 71 7.30 2.87 17.78
N ALA A 72 6.67 2.41 16.71
CA ALA A 72 6.40 1.00 16.46
C ALA A 72 6.59 0.67 14.97
N VAL A 73 7.11 -0.52 14.69
CA VAL A 73 7.28 -1.04 13.32
C VAL A 73 6.45 -2.30 13.17
N CYS A 74 5.57 -2.33 12.15
CA CYS A 74 4.69 -3.45 11.82
C CYS A 74 4.76 -3.75 10.31
N GLY A 75 4.19 -4.89 9.89
CA GLY A 75 4.17 -5.32 8.49
C GLY A 75 5.38 -6.15 8.11
N ALA A 76 5.94 -5.91 6.92
CA ALA A 76 7.09 -6.63 6.38
C ALA A 76 8.33 -6.47 7.27
N ASP A 77 9.10 -7.54 7.42
CA ASP A 77 10.35 -7.49 8.18
C ASP A 77 11.46 -6.84 7.35
N MET A 78 11.76 -5.59 7.69
CA MET A 78 12.87 -4.80 7.15
C MET A 78 14.04 -4.70 8.14
N GLN A 79 14.13 -5.63 9.09
CA GLN A 79 15.21 -5.74 10.07
C GLN A 79 15.50 -4.42 10.81
N PRO A 80 14.47 -3.82 11.46
CA PRO A 80 14.61 -2.50 12.06
C PRO A 80 15.66 -2.50 13.18
N LYS A 81 16.49 -1.44 13.21
CA LYS A 81 17.58 -1.24 14.20
C LYS A 81 17.54 0.19 14.72
N ILE A 82 17.94 0.36 15.98
CA ILE A 82 18.26 1.67 16.56
C ILE A 82 19.78 1.68 16.86
N ASN A 83 20.51 2.59 16.19
CA ASN A 83 21.97 2.68 16.28
C ASN A 83 22.64 1.31 16.09
N GLY A 84 22.25 0.56 15.06
CA GLY A 84 22.79 -0.77 14.74
C GLY A 84 22.27 -1.92 15.59
N ASN A 85 21.54 -1.68 16.69
CA ASN A 85 20.96 -2.72 17.54
C ASN A 85 19.53 -3.06 17.08
N SER A 86 19.26 -4.35 16.85
CA SER A 86 17.93 -4.80 16.44
C SER A 86 16.86 -4.46 17.48
N ILE A 87 15.71 -4.02 16.99
CA ILE A 87 14.52 -3.76 17.81
C ILE A 87 13.39 -4.74 17.43
N PRO A 88 12.48 -5.05 18.37
CA PRO A 88 11.35 -5.90 18.05
C PRO A 88 10.39 -5.21 17.08
N MET A 89 9.84 -5.98 16.15
CA MET A 89 8.64 -5.61 15.42
C MET A 89 7.39 -5.90 16.24
N TRP A 90 6.27 -5.25 15.90
CA TRP A 90 4.97 -5.43 16.56
C TRP A 90 4.99 -5.10 18.06
N GLU A 91 5.92 -4.25 18.44
CA GLU A 91 6.09 -3.73 19.79
C GLU A 91 6.45 -2.25 19.76
N SER A 92 5.96 -1.49 20.73
CA SER A 92 6.32 -0.07 20.87
C SER A 92 7.62 0.08 21.66
N VAL A 93 8.56 0.84 21.11
CA VAL A 93 9.88 1.09 21.67
C VAL A 93 10.19 2.59 21.80
N LEU A 94 11.06 2.94 22.74
CA LEU A 94 11.57 4.29 22.86
C LEU A 94 12.80 4.47 21.98
N ILE A 95 12.79 5.49 21.13
CA ILE A 95 13.98 6.03 20.47
C ILE A 95 14.34 7.37 21.12
N LYS A 96 15.61 7.54 21.48
CA LYS A 96 16.10 8.76 22.16
C LYS A 96 16.59 9.81 21.18
N SER A 97 16.62 11.03 21.65
CA SER A 97 17.25 12.16 20.93
C SER A 97 18.65 11.80 20.47
N GLY A 98 18.96 12.12 19.21
CA GLY A 98 20.23 11.82 18.55
C GLY A 98 20.37 10.41 18.00
N GLN A 99 19.48 9.46 18.37
CA GLN A 99 19.52 8.11 17.83
C GLN A 99 18.93 8.04 16.42
N THR A 100 19.30 6.98 15.72
CA THR A 100 18.92 6.72 14.33
C THR A 100 18.13 5.41 14.27
N LEU A 101 16.93 5.46 13.68
CA LEU A 101 16.22 4.26 13.23
C LEU A 101 16.72 3.89 11.82
N GLU A 102 17.17 2.67 11.66
CA GLU A 102 17.67 2.13 10.40
C GLU A 102 16.75 0.98 9.98
N MET A 103 16.16 1.07 8.79
CA MET A 103 15.38 0.00 8.20
C MET A 103 16.09 -0.51 6.95
N GLY A 104 16.29 -1.82 6.88
CA GLY A 104 17.03 -2.46 5.82
C GLY A 104 16.15 -2.84 4.62
N PHE A 105 16.66 -3.80 3.86
CA PHE A 105 15.89 -4.48 2.82
C PHE A 105 14.99 -5.53 3.46
N THR A 106 13.79 -5.71 2.89
CA THR A 106 12.83 -6.70 3.40
C THR A 106 13.34 -8.13 3.27
N VAL A 107 13.16 -8.92 4.32
CA VAL A 107 13.43 -10.38 4.32
C VAL A 107 12.15 -11.18 4.21
N SER A 108 11.00 -10.59 4.54
CA SER A 108 9.68 -11.15 4.30
C SER A 108 8.64 -10.05 4.11
N GLY A 109 7.70 -10.25 3.20
CA GLY A 109 6.69 -9.26 2.84
C GLY A 109 7.24 -8.14 1.95
N ALA A 110 6.43 -7.13 1.69
CA ALA A 110 6.75 -6.05 0.77
C ALA A 110 6.68 -4.65 1.43
N ARG A 111 5.79 -4.46 2.41
CA ARG A 111 5.54 -3.15 3.03
C ARG A 111 5.63 -3.20 4.54
N SER A 112 6.34 -2.24 5.10
CA SER A 112 6.47 -2.03 6.53
C SER A 112 5.92 -0.65 6.91
N TYR A 113 5.41 -0.52 8.11
CA TYR A 113 4.80 0.71 8.64
C TYR A 113 5.54 1.16 9.88
N VAL A 114 5.90 2.46 9.90
CA VAL A 114 6.53 3.08 11.07
C VAL A 114 5.58 4.13 11.61
N SER A 115 5.00 3.86 12.78
CA SER A 115 4.16 4.80 13.50
C SER A 115 4.93 5.51 14.60
N PHE A 116 4.52 6.74 14.88
CA PHE A 116 5.12 7.63 15.86
C PHE A 116 4.04 8.10 16.84
N ALA A 117 4.30 8.13 18.13
CA ALA A 117 3.32 8.67 19.09
C ALA A 117 2.98 10.13 18.74
N GLY A 118 1.68 10.43 18.54
CA GLY A 118 1.22 11.73 18.05
C GLY A 118 1.17 11.85 16.53
N GLY A 119 1.66 10.86 15.76
CA GLY A 119 1.62 10.81 14.30
C GLY A 119 2.59 11.78 13.60
N ILE A 120 2.51 11.83 12.29
CA ILE A 120 3.23 12.78 11.44
C ILE A 120 2.38 14.02 11.24
N GLU A 121 2.97 15.21 11.44
CA GLU A 121 2.34 16.47 11.11
C GLU A 121 2.63 16.84 9.67
N SER A 122 1.60 16.79 8.83
CA SER A 122 1.64 17.29 7.45
C SER A 122 0.30 17.92 7.09
N GLU A 123 0.27 18.67 6.01
CA GLU A 123 -0.94 19.30 5.52
C GLU A 123 -1.95 18.25 5.05
N LYS A 124 -3.24 18.43 5.42
CA LYS A 124 -4.33 17.62 4.88
C LYS A 124 -4.77 18.18 3.53
N TRP A 125 -4.79 17.32 2.54
CA TRP A 125 -5.38 17.60 1.25
C TRP A 125 -6.62 16.71 1.04
N LEU A 126 -7.78 17.32 0.79
CA LEU A 126 -9.08 16.63 0.75
C LEU A 126 -9.30 15.72 1.97
N ASN A 127 -9.11 16.29 3.17
CA ASN A 127 -9.28 15.66 4.49
C ASN A 127 -8.33 14.49 4.81
N SER A 128 -7.29 14.25 4.03
CA SER A 128 -6.30 13.16 4.21
C SER A 128 -4.88 13.68 4.13
N GLN A 129 -3.99 13.07 4.91
CA GLN A 129 -2.54 13.27 4.84
C GLN A 129 -1.86 12.25 3.89
N SER A 130 -2.62 11.33 3.30
CA SER A 130 -2.06 10.30 2.41
C SER A 130 -1.46 10.88 1.14
N THR A 131 -0.25 10.44 0.83
CA THR A 131 0.43 10.76 -0.42
C THR A 131 -0.25 10.07 -1.60
N PHE A 132 -0.57 10.84 -2.63
CA PHE A 132 -0.98 10.34 -3.94
C PHE A 132 0.06 10.77 -4.97
N HIS A 133 1.01 9.89 -5.26
CA HIS A 133 2.20 10.17 -6.06
C HIS A 133 1.90 10.67 -7.46
N LYS A 134 0.89 10.09 -8.14
CA LYS A 134 0.55 10.47 -9.53
C LYS A 134 0.07 11.90 -9.68
N ALA A 135 -0.63 12.41 -8.67
CA ALA A 135 -1.11 13.79 -8.67
C ALA A 135 -0.14 14.74 -7.95
N GLY A 136 0.88 14.24 -7.26
CA GLY A 136 1.81 15.06 -6.49
C GLY A 136 1.14 15.79 -5.32
N VAL A 137 0.22 15.12 -4.60
CA VAL A 137 -0.57 15.73 -3.52
C VAL A 137 -0.56 14.89 -2.25
N GLY A 138 -0.84 15.53 -1.12
CA GLY A 138 -0.82 14.93 0.22
C GLY A 138 0.59 14.62 0.73
N GLY A 139 0.69 13.96 1.86
CA GLY A 139 1.96 13.57 2.48
C GLY A 139 2.90 14.75 2.74
N ILE A 140 4.15 14.55 2.35
CA ILE A 140 5.18 15.60 2.31
C ILE A 140 5.46 15.94 0.84
N ASP A 141 5.07 17.12 0.42
CA ASP A 141 5.25 17.62 -0.95
C ASP A 141 4.66 16.72 -2.06
N GLY A 142 3.67 15.87 -1.73
CA GLY A 142 3.00 14.98 -2.68
C GLY A 142 3.82 13.78 -3.17
N HIS A 143 4.98 13.53 -2.57
CA HIS A 143 5.94 12.53 -3.05
C HIS A 143 6.48 11.65 -1.91
N ALA A 144 7.26 10.62 -2.29
CA ALA A 144 8.09 9.88 -1.35
C ALA A 144 9.09 10.82 -0.66
N LEU A 145 9.46 10.48 0.58
CA LEU A 145 10.44 11.24 1.34
C LEU A 145 11.77 11.33 0.57
N LYS A 146 12.51 12.41 0.83
CA LYS A 146 13.83 12.66 0.23
C LYS A 146 14.88 12.84 1.32
N ASP A 147 16.12 12.48 1.01
CA ASP A 147 17.27 12.70 1.88
C ASP A 147 17.35 14.16 2.29
N GLY A 148 17.66 14.41 3.56
CA GLY A 148 17.77 15.74 4.16
C GLY A 148 16.45 16.39 4.59
N GLN A 149 15.30 15.82 4.27
CA GLN A 149 14.01 16.36 4.75
C GLN A 149 13.88 16.22 6.27
N ARG A 150 13.30 17.23 6.90
CA ARG A 150 12.99 17.26 8.33
C ARG A 150 11.47 17.19 8.52
N ILE A 151 11.01 16.11 9.11
CA ILE A 151 9.58 15.78 9.20
C ILE A 151 9.11 16.05 10.63
N PRO A 152 8.12 16.93 10.81
CA PRO A 152 7.54 17.21 12.11
C PRO A 152 6.69 16.04 12.60
N LEU A 153 6.77 15.78 13.90
CA LEU A 153 5.97 14.77 14.60
C LEU A 153 5.10 15.46 15.65
N GLY A 154 3.87 14.98 15.76
CA GLY A 154 2.95 15.38 16.82
C GLY A 154 3.52 15.02 18.19
N GLN A 155 3.02 15.69 19.22
CA GLN A 155 3.38 15.43 20.60
C GLN A 155 2.33 14.54 21.24
N ALA A 156 2.74 13.38 21.74
CA ALA A 156 1.92 12.54 22.57
C ALA A 156 2.78 11.75 23.57
N ASN A 157 2.21 11.45 24.73
CA ASN A 157 2.82 10.54 25.69
C ASN A 157 2.60 9.09 25.19
N GLY A 158 3.48 8.61 24.33
CA GLY A 158 3.46 7.24 23.82
C GLY A 158 3.66 6.22 24.96
N LYS A 159 3.10 5.03 24.78
CA LYS A 159 3.26 3.92 25.73
C LYS A 159 4.31 2.94 25.21
N ILE A 160 5.36 2.73 26.00
CA ILE A 160 6.47 1.82 25.68
C ILE A 160 6.11 0.40 26.10
N GLY A 161 6.57 -0.61 25.34
CA GLY A 161 6.43 -2.03 25.69
C GLY A 161 5.06 -2.63 25.43
N ARG A 162 4.19 -1.92 24.69
CA ARG A 162 2.94 -2.52 24.18
C ARG A 162 3.27 -3.49 23.05
N LYS A 163 2.63 -4.66 23.08
CA LYS A 163 2.86 -5.73 22.10
C LYS A 163 1.54 -6.17 21.47
N ILE A 164 1.60 -6.53 20.20
CA ILE A 164 0.51 -7.24 19.53
C ILE A 164 0.57 -8.71 19.92
N ARG A 165 -0.60 -9.30 20.14
CA ARG A 165 -0.71 -10.74 20.33
C ARG A 165 -0.27 -11.46 19.05
N THR A 166 0.48 -12.54 19.21
CA THR A 166 1.04 -13.29 18.06
C THR A 166 -0.04 -13.80 17.10
N ASP A 167 -1.22 -14.17 17.61
CA ASP A 167 -2.36 -14.63 16.82
C ASP A 167 -3.05 -13.51 16.00
N SER A 168 -2.71 -12.25 16.25
CA SER A 168 -3.21 -11.08 15.52
C SER A 168 -2.20 -10.54 14.50
N ILE A 169 -0.99 -11.12 14.45
CA ILE A 169 0.04 -10.77 13.45
C ILE A 169 -0.24 -11.55 12.17
N PRO A 170 -0.38 -10.88 11.00
CA PRO A 170 -0.59 -11.57 9.73
C PRO A 170 0.58 -12.51 9.41
N GLU A 171 0.27 -13.73 8.98
CA GLU A 171 1.28 -14.61 8.40
C GLU A 171 1.69 -14.08 7.02
N ILE A 172 2.97 -13.85 6.85
CA ILE A 172 3.55 -13.48 5.57
C ILE A 172 4.28 -14.70 5.01
N SER A 173 3.72 -15.29 3.95
CA SER A 173 4.34 -16.45 3.30
C SER A 173 5.70 -16.10 2.71
N ASN A 174 6.70 -16.96 2.94
CA ASN A 174 8.01 -16.86 2.32
C ASN A 174 8.15 -17.78 1.08
N SER A 175 7.06 -18.47 0.68
CA SER A 175 7.07 -19.34 -0.51
C SER A 175 7.15 -18.56 -1.82
N GLY A 176 6.80 -17.27 -1.80
CA GLY A 176 6.62 -16.47 -3.01
C GLY A 176 5.34 -16.79 -3.79
N ILE A 177 4.52 -17.70 -3.29
CA ILE A 177 3.23 -18.11 -3.88
C ILE A 177 2.11 -17.66 -2.95
N TRP A 178 1.09 -17.04 -3.53
CA TRP A 178 -0.09 -16.54 -2.83
C TRP A 178 -1.34 -17.09 -3.50
N GLU A 179 -2.19 -17.74 -2.75
CA GLU A 179 -3.52 -18.13 -3.18
C GLU A 179 -4.50 -17.03 -2.76
N ILE A 180 -5.26 -16.51 -3.72
CA ILE A 180 -6.19 -15.40 -3.51
C ILE A 180 -7.58 -15.86 -3.87
N GLU A 181 -8.52 -15.76 -2.94
CA GLU A 181 -9.93 -15.99 -3.20
C GLU A 181 -10.52 -14.81 -3.98
N VAL A 182 -11.28 -15.13 -5.03
CA VAL A 182 -11.93 -14.14 -5.89
C VAL A 182 -13.39 -14.46 -6.07
N VAL A 183 -14.20 -13.44 -6.32
CA VAL A 183 -15.59 -13.56 -6.73
C VAL A 183 -15.75 -13.04 -8.15
N ARG A 184 -16.73 -13.56 -8.90
CA ARG A 184 -17.04 -13.08 -10.25
C ARG A 184 -17.48 -11.62 -10.20
N GLY A 185 -16.99 -10.83 -11.16
CA GLY A 185 -17.37 -9.44 -11.34
C GLY A 185 -18.60 -9.24 -12.23
N PRO A 186 -18.99 -7.98 -12.47
CA PRO A 186 -20.20 -7.67 -13.25
C PRO A 186 -20.10 -8.02 -14.74
N ASN A 187 -18.89 -8.25 -15.26
CA ASN A 187 -18.64 -8.64 -16.66
C ASN A 187 -18.22 -10.11 -16.78
N ASP A 188 -18.75 -10.96 -15.94
CA ASP A 188 -18.39 -12.38 -15.90
C ASP A 188 -18.81 -13.16 -17.15
N ASP A 189 -19.67 -12.59 -17.99
CA ASP A 189 -20.09 -13.13 -19.29
C ASP A 189 -19.18 -12.72 -20.48
N TRP A 190 -18.03 -12.12 -20.22
CA TRP A 190 -17.07 -11.73 -21.27
C TRP A 190 -15.99 -12.78 -21.50
N LEU A 191 -15.56 -13.50 -20.47
CA LEU A 191 -14.74 -14.70 -20.61
C LEU A 191 -15.63 -15.92 -20.84
N ASP A 192 -15.23 -16.82 -21.72
CA ASP A 192 -15.86 -18.13 -21.84
C ASP A 192 -15.40 -19.08 -20.71
N ASP A 193 -15.93 -20.29 -20.67
CA ASP A 193 -15.62 -21.27 -19.62
C ASP A 193 -14.12 -21.62 -19.60
N GLU A 194 -13.47 -21.70 -20.76
CA GLU A 194 -12.02 -21.99 -20.87
C GLU A 194 -11.21 -20.80 -20.33
N GLY A 195 -11.60 -19.56 -20.65
CA GLY A 195 -10.98 -18.35 -20.16
C GLY A 195 -11.06 -18.23 -18.64
N TYR A 196 -12.21 -18.52 -18.06
CA TYR A 196 -12.40 -18.56 -16.60
C TYR A 196 -11.58 -19.66 -15.94
N ASP A 197 -11.61 -20.86 -16.49
CA ASP A 197 -10.85 -22.00 -15.97
C ASP A 197 -9.33 -21.70 -16.00
N THR A 198 -8.88 -21.09 -17.08
CA THR A 198 -7.49 -20.65 -17.23
C THR A 198 -7.15 -19.57 -16.20
N PHE A 199 -8.01 -18.55 -16.05
CA PHE A 199 -7.79 -17.47 -15.10
C PHE A 199 -7.66 -17.98 -13.65
N LEU A 200 -8.53 -18.91 -13.23
CA LEU A 200 -8.60 -19.41 -11.86
C LEU A 200 -7.53 -20.46 -11.53
N LYS A 201 -7.05 -21.23 -12.53
CA LYS A 201 -6.17 -22.37 -12.30
C LYS A 201 -4.70 -22.11 -12.64
N ALA A 202 -4.43 -21.07 -13.41
CA ALA A 202 -3.07 -20.76 -13.83
C ALA A 202 -2.27 -20.05 -12.72
N GLU A 203 -0.96 -20.18 -12.80
CA GLU A 203 -0.04 -19.37 -12.02
C GLU A 203 0.19 -18.02 -12.72
N TRP A 204 -0.07 -16.95 -11.99
CA TRP A 204 0.11 -15.58 -12.44
C TRP A 204 1.34 -14.96 -11.77
N LYS A 205 2.21 -14.32 -12.57
CA LYS A 205 3.43 -13.70 -12.06
C LYS A 205 3.26 -12.18 -11.95
N LEU A 206 3.57 -11.63 -10.77
CA LEU A 206 3.57 -10.19 -10.57
C LEU A 206 4.66 -9.51 -11.39
N GLN A 207 4.27 -8.52 -12.22
CA GLN A 207 5.19 -7.74 -13.04
C GLN A 207 5.95 -6.70 -12.20
N ALA A 208 7.20 -6.43 -12.55
CA ALA A 208 8.04 -5.43 -11.87
C ALA A 208 7.49 -3.99 -11.97
N ARG A 209 6.65 -3.70 -12.97
CA ARG A 209 5.99 -2.38 -13.15
C ARG A 209 4.72 -2.20 -12.31
N SER A 210 4.46 -3.11 -11.36
CA SER A 210 3.35 -2.99 -10.42
C SER A 210 3.64 -1.91 -9.38
N ASP A 211 2.64 -1.08 -9.10
CA ASP A 211 2.73 0.03 -8.17
C ASP A 211 1.44 0.16 -7.32
N ARG A 212 1.30 1.25 -6.60
CA ARG A 212 0.12 1.56 -5.78
C ARG A 212 -1.17 1.80 -6.59
N THR A 213 -1.10 1.83 -7.94
CA THR A 213 -2.29 1.95 -8.81
C THR A 213 -2.84 0.61 -9.25
N GLY A 214 -1.99 -0.42 -9.39
CA GLY A 214 -2.42 -1.75 -9.78
C GLY A 214 -1.28 -2.74 -9.86
N PHE A 215 -1.59 -3.96 -9.46
CA PHE A 215 -0.69 -5.10 -9.59
C PHE A 215 -0.97 -5.80 -10.91
N ARG A 216 -0.03 -5.68 -11.84
CA ARG A 216 -0.10 -6.28 -13.18
C ARG A 216 0.44 -7.68 -13.15
N LEU A 217 -0.28 -8.59 -13.80
CA LEU A 217 0.05 -10.02 -13.79
C LEU A 217 0.43 -10.49 -15.20
N ASP A 218 1.48 -11.30 -15.27
CA ASP A 218 1.86 -12.07 -16.47
C ASP A 218 1.38 -13.51 -16.31
N GLY A 219 0.81 -14.08 -17.35
CA GLY A 219 0.32 -15.45 -17.36
C GLY A 219 -0.15 -15.90 -18.74
N PRO A 220 -0.96 -16.96 -18.81
CA PRO A 220 -1.46 -17.49 -20.07
C PRO A 220 -2.46 -16.54 -20.73
N THR A 221 -2.68 -16.76 -22.03
CA THR A 221 -3.72 -16.10 -22.80
C THR A 221 -5.10 -16.57 -22.37
N LEU A 222 -6.03 -15.65 -22.21
CA LEU A 222 -7.43 -15.92 -21.86
C LEU A 222 -8.28 -15.94 -23.11
N SER A 223 -9.29 -16.83 -23.16
CA SER A 223 -10.28 -16.87 -24.20
C SER A 223 -11.54 -16.08 -23.82
N PHE A 224 -12.18 -15.50 -24.83
CA PHE A 224 -13.31 -14.60 -24.68
C PHE A 224 -14.53 -15.13 -25.43
N THR A 225 -15.71 -14.78 -24.93
CA THR A 225 -16.98 -15.11 -25.60
C THR A 225 -17.14 -14.35 -26.92
N GLU A 226 -18.08 -14.82 -27.75
CA GLU A 226 -18.49 -14.11 -28.97
C GLU A 226 -19.01 -12.69 -28.67
N LYS A 227 -19.67 -12.48 -27.54
CA LYS A 227 -20.10 -11.16 -27.06
C LYS A 227 -18.93 -10.18 -26.97
N ALA A 228 -17.78 -10.62 -26.46
CA ALA A 228 -16.61 -9.78 -26.29
C ALA A 228 -15.87 -9.49 -27.61
N THR A 229 -15.88 -10.45 -28.54
CA THR A 229 -15.19 -10.35 -29.84
C THR A 229 -16.03 -9.71 -30.94
N ASN A 230 -17.37 -9.83 -30.88
CA ASN A 230 -18.33 -9.29 -31.87
C ASN A 230 -19.20 -8.17 -31.28
N LYS A 231 -18.56 -7.20 -30.63
CA LYS A 231 -19.23 -6.05 -30.01
C LYS A 231 -19.23 -4.81 -30.89
N SER A 232 -20.01 -3.78 -30.50
CA SER A 232 -20.03 -2.50 -31.20
C SER A 232 -18.62 -1.86 -31.24
N PRO A 233 -18.22 -1.27 -32.38
CA PRO A 233 -16.92 -0.59 -32.51
C PRO A 233 -16.65 0.53 -31.49
N GLU A 234 -17.68 1.11 -30.91
CA GLU A 234 -17.57 2.13 -29.86
C GLU A 234 -16.91 1.62 -28.58
N HIS A 235 -16.95 0.30 -28.34
CA HIS A 235 -16.22 -0.35 -27.23
C HIS A 235 -14.74 -0.57 -27.50
N GLY A 236 -14.27 -0.25 -28.71
CA GLY A 236 -12.89 -0.58 -29.15
C GLY A 236 -12.76 -2.03 -29.61
N TYR A 237 -11.60 -2.35 -30.23
CA TYR A 237 -11.39 -3.64 -30.89
C TYR A 237 -10.93 -4.76 -29.96
N GLU A 238 -10.25 -4.42 -28.86
CA GLU A 238 -9.76 -5.43 -27.92
C GLU A 238 -10.94 -6.10 -27.17
N PRO A 239 -10.99 -7.43 -27.08
CA PRO A 239 -12.09 -8.15 -26.42
C PRO A 239 -12.38 -7.66 -25.01
N SER A 240 -11.35 -7.29 -24.25
CA SER A 240 -11.46 -6.81 -22.87
C SER A 240 -11.99 -5.38 -22.73
N ASN A 241 -12.12 -4.61 -23.82
CA ASN A 241 -12.60 -3.24 -23.74
C ASN A 241 -14.12 -3.17 -23.59
N ILE A 242 -14.57 -2.25 -22.74
CA ILE A 242 -15.99 -1.91 -22.53
C ILE A 242 -16.14 -0.38 -22.53
N ILE A 243 -17.40 0.09 -22.53
CA ILE A 243 -17.70 1.46 -22.12
C ILE A 243 -17.42 1.56 -20.62
N ASP A 244 -16.97 2.72 -20.16
CA ASP A 244 -16.51 2.96 -18.78
C ASP A 244 -17.44 2.40 -17.72
N GLN A 245 -16.84 1.78 -16.70
CA GLN A 245 -17.50 1.33 -15.48
C GLN A 245 -16.72 1.76 -14.23
N GLY A 246 -17.39 1.72 -13.08
CA GLY A 246 -16.77 1.99 -11.79
C GLY A 246 -15.84 0.85 -11.35
N TYR A 247 -14.69 1.19 -10.83
CA TYR A 247 -13.66 0.24 -10.37
C TYR A 247 -13.52 0.26 -8.85
N PRO A 248 -13.86 -0.82 -8.15
CA PRO A 248 -13.58 -0.93 -6.72
C PRO A 248 -12.10 -1.28 -6.47
N ILE A 249 -11.60 -0.94 -5.28
CA ILE A 249 -10.34 -1.49 -4.79
C ILE A 249 -10.50 -3.00 -4.65
N GLY A 250 -9.51 -3.76 -5.10
CA GLY A 250 -9.53 -5.22 -5.20
C GLY A 250 -10.18 -5.74 -6.48
N GLY A 251 -10.75 -4.86 -7.33
CA GLY A 251 -11.22 -5.27 -8.66
C GLY A 251 -10.06 -5.79 -9.51
N ILE A 252 -10.30 -6.87 -10.25
CA ILE A 252 -9.32 -7.42 -11.20
C ILE A 252 -9.85 -7.12 -12.60
N ASN A 253 -9.16 -6.22 -13.28
CA ASN A 253 -9.52 -5.79 -14.63
C ASN A 253 -8.59 -6.43 -15.66
N LEU A 254 -9.12 -6.75 -16.84
CA LEU A 254 -8.34 -7.26 -17.96
C LEU A 254 -8.02 -6.14 -18.96
N ALA A 255 -6.76 -5.69 -18.97
CA ALA A 255 -6.27 -4.77 -19.99
C ALA A 255 -5.62 -5.58 -21.14
N GLY A 256 -6.38 -5.88 -22.18
CA GLY A 256 -6.02 -6.88 -23.18
C GLY A 256 -5.99 -8.28 -22.55
N GLN A 257 -4.80 -8.86 -22.47
CA GLN A 257 -4.54 -10.15 -21.84
C GLN A 257 -3.89 -10.03 -20.45
N THR A 258 -3.74 -8.81 -19.94
CA THR A 258 -3.06 -8.57 -18.67
C THR A 258 -4.08 -8.32 -17.56
N PRO A 259 -4.24 -9.25 -16.59
CA PRO A 259 -5.02 -8.95 -15.39
C PRO A 259 -4.31 -7.89 -14.55
N ILE A 260 -5.08 -6.94 -14.02
CA ILE A 260 -4.60 -5.86 -13.15
C ILE A 260 -5.46 -5.84 -11.90
N ILE A 261 -4.87 -6.16 -10.76
CA ILE A 261 -5.55 -6.01 -9.47
C ILE A 261 -5.46 -4.54 -9.07
N LEU A 262 -6.58 -3.85 -9.02
CA LEU A 262 -6.64 -2.44 -8.65
C LEU A 262 -6.48 -2.28 -7.15
N VAL A 263 -5.64 -1.32 -6.76
CA VAL A 263 -5.31 -1.07 -5.36
C VAL A 263 -5.50 0.41 -5.01
N ASN A 264 -4.99 0.86 -3.89
CA ASN A 264 -5.38 2.09 -3.21
C ASN A 264 -5.27 3.40 -4.01
N ASP A 265 -4.34 3.48 -4.99
CA ASP A 265 -4.18 4.62 -5.89
C ASP A 265 -4.72 4.33 -7.30
N GLY A 266 -5.47 3.24 -7.46
CA GLY A 266 -6.07 2.83 -8.71
C GLY A 266 -7.14 3.82 -9.20
N PRO A 267 -7.43 3.83 -10.52
CA PRO A 267 -8.49 4.66 -11.07
C PRO A 267 -9.85 4.23 -10.53
N SER A 268 -10.78 5.18 -10.39
CA SER A 268 -12.16 4.91 -9.94
C SER A 268 -13.09 4.44 -11.05
N MET A 269 -12.69 4.59 -12.29
CA MET A 269 -13.42 4.17 -13.50
C MET A 269 -12.45 3.87 -14.64
N GLY A 270 -12.93 3.09 -15.61
CA GLY A 270 -12.20 2.81 -16.83
C GLY A 270 -12.93 1.85 -17.76
N GLY A 271 -12.37 1.63 -18.92
CA GLY A 271 -12.94 0.91 -20.05
C GLY A 271 -12.42 -0.53 -20.23
N PHE A 272 -12.16 -1.26 -19.15
CA PHE A 272 -11.78 -2.68 -19.18
C PHE A 272 -12.71 -3.53 -18.33
N ILE A 273 -12.94 -4.79 -18.76
CA ILE A 273 -13.73 -5.77 -17.98
C ILE A 273 -13.02 -6.16 -16.71
#